data_3d4b772cedc205d7a2d3b380c7a7b611
#
_entry.id   3d4b772cedc205d7a2d3b380c7a7b611
#
_cell.length_a   1.000
_cell.length_b   1.000
_cell.length_c   1.000
_cell.angle_alpha   90.00
_cell.angle_beta   90.00
_cell.angle_gamma   90.00
#
_symmetry.space_group_name_H-M   'P 1'
#
loop_
_entity.id
_entity.type
_entity.pdbx_description
1 polymer ?
#
loop_
_entity_poly.entity_id
_entity_poly.type
_entity_poly.pdbx_seq_one_letter_code
_entity_poly.pdbx_strand_id
1 'polypeptide(L)'
;MFKKFPREVGPPRKVVSNMKDMLRFINLYNGRKKAVYTSIYSFENIAETWKADYETAIIDKLFFDFDDKSCDSYKECSSLHNHLTKENIKHSIVMSGRGYHLYVHTEPYSVVNKKSCIYNGQMYFISKLSLICDPQVLGNPAQMARVPNTYNIKGSRFCIPLTNNQFCIGDEGIKELAKEQNFVKDIFIGEKLFDLKPLDYKSEKEIDTSIFETDNDAGCEIDYFNHAPNCIKQMLKNGNAGWKERFLIILYYRDMGYSRKEVFNILQENLDENKFKHCVHEERQLQYLFSRHDLTFPCCDKIIQDGFCTGKCKNYNKVIYK
;
A
#
# COMPACT_ATOMS: atom_id res chain seq x y z
N MET A 1 8.01 -16.72 11.78
CA MET A 1 7.33 -15.80 10.87
C MET A 1 7.11 -16.43 9.49
N PHE A 2 8.11 -16.77 8.68
CA PHE A 2 7.98 -17.30 7.31
C PHE A 2 8.19 -18.81 7.24
N LYS A 3 7.32 -19.62 7.86
CA LYS A 3 7.48 -21.08 7.98
C LYS A 3 6.66 -21.90 6.97
N LYS A 4 5.65 -21.28 6.32
CA LYS A 4 4.81 -21.96 5.32
C LYS A 4 5.39 -21.83 3.92
N PHE A 5 5.21 -22.85 3.11
CA PHE A 5 5.72 -22.99 1.74
C PHE A 5 4.62 -23.54 0.82
N PRO A 6 4.74 -23.41 -0.51
CA PRO A 6 5.78 -22.70 -1.25
C PRO A 6 5.72 -21.17 -1.07
N ARG A 7 6.86 -20.51 -1.32
CA ARG A 7 6.96 -19.04 -1.29
C ARG A 7 8.02 -18.52 -2.23
N GLU A 8 7.95 -17.24 -2.60
CA GLU A 8 9.00 -16.59 -3.36
C GLU A 8 10.13 -16.08 -2.47
N VAL A 9 11.37 -16.16 -2.98
CA VAL A 9 12.55 -15.50 -2.42
C VAL A 9 13.23 -14.66 -3.51
N GLY A 10 13.68 -13.48 -3.16
CA GLY A 10 14.28 -12.52 -4.08
C GLY A 10 15.75 -12.24 -3.78
N PRO A 11 16.48 -11.61 -4.72
CA PRO A 11 16.03 -10.67 -5.77
C PRO A 11 15.36 -11.28 -7.00
N PRO A 12 15.67 -12.51 -7.48
CA PRO A 12 15.10 -12.98 -8.76
C PRO A 12 13.65 -13.54 -8.63
N ARG A 13 12.99 -13.43 -7.47
CA ARG A 13 11.65 -13.97 -7.20
C ARG A 13 11.53 -15.47 -7.56
N LYS A 14 12.45 -16.25 -7.03
CA LYS A 14 12.45 -17.71 -7.22
C LYS A 14 11.53 -18.38 -6.21
N VAL A 15 10.70 -19.29 -6.65
CA VAL A 15 9.89 -20.12 -5.76
C VAL A 15 10.76 -21.16 -5.07
N VAL A 16 10.59 -21.28 -3.76
CA VAL A 16 11.19 -22.33 -2.90
C VAL A 16 10.09 -23.08 -2.18
N SER A 17 10.26 -24.40 -2.09
CA SER A 17 9.24 -25.31 -1.55
C SER A 17 9.47 -25.71 -0.10
N ASN A 18 10.61 -25.34 0.48
CA ASN A 18 10.96 -25.71 1.85
C ASN A 18 12.01 -24.76 2.46
N MET A 19 12.18 -24.88 3.78
CA MET A 19 13.11 -24.05 4.55
C MET A 19 14.58 -24.26 4.15
N LYS A 20 14.98 -25.47 3.77
CA LYS A 20 16.36 -25.76 3.36
C LYS A 20 16.76 -24.97 2.12
N ASP A 21 15.90 -24.91 1.13
CA ASP A 21 16.14 -24.15 -0.10
C ASP A 21 16.09 -22.64 0.15
N MET A 22 15.21 -22.19 1.02
CA MET A 22 15.18 -20.80 1.46
C MET A 22 16.49 -20.38 2.16
N LEU A 23 17.01 -21.19 3.07
CA LEU A 23 18.27 -20.92 3.76
C LEU A 23 19.47 -20.93 2.80
N ARG A 24 19.52 -21.87 1.84
CA ARG A 24 20.55 -21.87 0.78
C ARG A 24 20.54 -20.55 0.00
N PHE A 25 19.36 -20.08 -0.35
CA PHE A 25 19.19 -18.82 -1.05
C PHE A 25 19.63 -17.62 -0.22
N ILE A 26 19.25 -17.56 1.05
CA ILE A 26 19.66 -16.52 2.00
C ILE A 26 21.20 -16.48 2.09
N ASN A 27 21.85 -17.63 2.32
CA ASN A 27 23.29 -17.73 2.43
C ASN A 27 24.04 -17.29 1.16
N LEU A 28 23.44 -17.53 -0.01
CA LEU A 28 24.00 -17.12 -1.29
C LEU A 28 24.01 -15.61 -1.50
N TYR A 29 22.98 -14.89 -1.02
CA TYR A 29 22.78 -13.48 -1.34
C TYR A 29 22.99 -12.53 -0.16
N ASN A 30 22.87 -12.99 1.09
CA ASN A 30 23.02 -12.13 2.26
C ASN A 30 24.43 -11.49 2.31
N GLY A 31 24.47 -10.18 2.47
CA GLY A 31 25.72 -9.39 2.50
C GLY A 31 26.40 -9.16 1.14
N ARG A 32 25.88 -9.71 0.04
CA ARG A 32 26.47 -9.60 -1.30
C ARG A 32 25.76 -8.56 -2.17
N LYS A 33 25.95 -7.28 -1.96
CA LYS A 33 25.41 -6.18 -2.79
C LYS A 33 23.91 -6.29 -3.19
N LYS A 34 23.19 -7.30 -2.70
CA LYS A 34 21.77 -7.56 -3.00
C LYS A 34 21.01 -7.80 -1.70
N ALA A 35 19.86 -7.21 -1.61
CA ALA A 35 18.95 -7.45 -0.51
C ALA A 35 18.24 -8.80 -0.68
N VAL A 36 17.97 -9.48 0.42
CA VAL A 36 17.24 -10.75 0.42
C VAL A 36 15.79 -10.49 0.86
N TYR A 37 14.85 -10.88 0.02
CA TYR A 37 13.42 -10.74 0.26
C TYR A 37 12.73 -12.09 0.21
N THR A 38 11.58 -12.19 0.87
CA THR A 38 10.63 -13.30 0.73
C THR A 38 9.23 -12.76 0.57
N SER A 39 8.36 -13.50 -0.14
CA SER A 39 6.94 -13.15 -0.20
C SER A 39 6.33 -13.12 1.21
N ILE A 40 5.41 -12.18 1.45
CA ILE A 40 4.66 -12.09 2.72
C ILE A 40 3.84 -13.37 2.92
N TYR A 41 3.20 -13.82 1.85
CA TYR A 41 2.32 -14.98 1.84
C TYR A 41 3.04 -16.23 1.33
N SER A 42 2.56 -17.40 1.74
CA SER A 42 2.76 -18.67 1.05
C SER A 42 1.63 -18.86 0.04
N PHE A 43 1.79 -19.82 -0.87
CA PHE A 43 0.85 -20.06 -1.96
C PHE A 43 0.40 -21.52 -1.91
N GLU A 44 -0.81 -21.83 -2.36
CA GLU A 44 -1.26 -23.21 -2.51
C GLU A 44 -0.65 -23.84 -3.78
N ASN A 45 -0.57 -23.02 -4.85
CA ASN A 45 -0.12 -23.48 -6.14
C ASN A 45 1.08 -22.67 -6.68
N ILE A 46 1.82 -23.31 -7.56
CA ILE A 46 2.87 -22.73 -8.37
C ILE A 46 2.36 -22.72 -9.81
N ALA A 47 2.42 -21.56 -10.47
CA ALA A 47 2.04 -21.46 -11.88
C ALA A 47 2.98 -22.28 -12.78
N GLU A 48 2.53 -22.66 -13.97
CA GLU A 48 3.32 -23.42 -14.97
C GLU A 48 4.66 -22.74 -15.30
N THR A 49 4.74 -21.42 -15.14
CA THR A 49 5.97 -20.62 -15.33
C THR A 49 6.96 -20.73 -14.17
N TRP A 50 6.74 -21.59 -13.20
CA TRP A 50 7.52 -21.73 -11.95
C TRP A 50 7.53 -20.44 -11.10
N LYS A 51 6.54 -19.59 -11.28
CA LYS A 51 6.25 -18.43 -10.44
C LYS A 51 5.15 -18.77 -9.45
N ALA A 52 5.05 -18.00 -8.38
CA ALA A 52 3.93 -18.13 -7.46
C ALA A 52 2.62 -17.76 -8.17
N ASP A 53 1.59 -18.53 -7.92
CA ASP A 53 0.23 -18.17 -8.31
C ASP A 53 -0.39 -17.29 -7.21
N TYR A 54 -0.41 -15.98 -7.45
CA TYR A 54 -0.84 -15.00 -6.46
C TYR A 54 -2.32 -15.09 -6.09
N GLU A 55 -3.14 -15.67 -6.96
CA GLU A 55 -4.56 -15.94 -6.65
C GLU A 55 -4.73 -17.07 -5.64
N THR A 56 -3.68 -17.88 -5.42
CA THR A 56 -3.65 -18.93 -4.41
C THR A 56 -2.94 -18.52 -3.12
N ALA A 57 -2.69 -17.23 -2.92
CA ALA A 57 -2.05 -16.72 -1.72
C ALA A 57 -2.87 -17.06 -0.46
N ILE A 58 -2.20 -17.59 0.57
CA ILE A 58 -2.79 -17.89 1.88
C ILE A 58 -2.62 -16.65 2.75
N ILE A 59 -3.73 -15.96 3.02
CA ILE A 59 -3.72 -14.73 3.82
C ILE A 59 -3.72 -15.13 5.30
N ASP A 60 -2.55 -15.14 5.90
CA ASP A 60 -2.33 -15.47 7.32
C ASP A 60 -1.79 -14.30 8.14
N LYS A 61 -1.69 -13.12 7.52
CA LYS A 61 -1.29 -11.86 8.16
C LYS A 61 -1.59 -10.66 7.27
N LEU A 62 -1.74 -9.49 7.87
CA LEU A 62 -1.66 -8.20 7.19
C LEU A 62 -0.25 -7.63 7.37
N PHE A 63 0.26 -6.95 6.36
CA PHE A 63 1.61 -6.38 6.34
C PHE A 63 1.54 -4.86 6.22
N PHE A 64 2.28 -4.17 7.06
CA PHE A 64 2.44 -2.72 7.04
C PHE A 64 3.93 -2.39 6.91
N ASP A 65 4.27 -1.47 6.00
CA ASP A 65 5.63 -0.96 5.79
C ASP A 65 5.67 0.53 6.14
N PHE A 66 6.41 0.86 7.17
CA PHE A 66 6.66 2.22 7.64
C PHE A 66 8.09 2.60 7.27
N ASP A 67 8.26 3.32 6.13
CA ASP A 67 9.58 3.75 5.63
C ASP A 67 9.87 5.20 6.06
N ASP A 68 11.04 5.47 6.62
CA ASP A 68 11.51 6.81 7.05
C ASP A 68 11.46 7.88 5.95
N LYS A 69 11.28 7.48 4.70
CA LYS A 69 11.12 8.43 3.59
C LYS A 69 9.73 9.06 3.51
N SER A 70 8.73 8.37 4.01
CA SER A 70 7.32 8.77 3.88
C SER A 70 6.71 9.28 5.17
N CYS A 71 7.27 8.90 6.33
CA CYS A 71 6.73 9.25 7.65
C CYS A 71 7.80 9.08 8.73
N ASP A 72 7.45 9.47 9.96
CA ASP A 72 8.16 9.03 11.17
C ASP A 72 7.82 7.55 11.41
N SER A 73 8.66 6.67 10.86
CA SER A 73 8.39 5.22 10.80
C SER A 73 8.25 4.58 12.18
N TYR A 74 8.99 5.05 13.18
CA TYR A 74 8.87 4.56 14.55
C TYR A 74 7.55 4.98 15.20
N LYS A 75 7.15 6.24 15.02
CA LYS A 75 5.89 6.79 15.55
C LYS A 75 4.68 6.07 14.97
N GLU A 76 4.65 5.91 13.65
CA GLU A 76 3.55 5.23 12.95
C GLU A 76 3.46 3.74 13.37
N CYS A 77 4.60 3.05 13.40
CA CYS A 77 4.67 1.67 13.88
C CYS A 77 4.22 1.55 15.33
N SER A 78 4.63 2.49 16.21
CA SER A 78 4.24 2.52 17.63
C SER A 78 2.76 2.75 17.80
N SER A 79 2.13 3.61 17.00
CA SER A 79 0.70 3.85 17.02
C SER A 79 -0.09 2.55 16.77
N LEU A 80 0.28 1.82 15.72
CA LEU A 80 -0.35 0.53 15.42
C LEU A 80 -0.03 -0.52 16.50
N HIS A 81 1.22 -0.64 16.92
CA HIS A 81 1.65 -1.57 17.97
C HIS A 81 0.86 -1.38 19.27
N ASN A 82 0.75 -0.14 19.76
CA ASN A 82 0.04 0.18 20.99
C ASN A 82 -1.44 -0.20 20.91
N HIS A 83 -2.07 0.08 19.77
CA HIS A 83 -3.46 -0.32 19.54
C HIS A 83 -3.62 -1.84 19.55
N LEU A 84 -2.78 -2.58 18.82
CA LEU A 84 -2.83 -4.04 18.77
C LEU A 84 -2.56 -4.69 20.14
N THR A 85 -1.61 -4.14 20.89
CA THR A 85 -1.29 -4.61 22.26
C THR A 85 -2.48 -4.41 23.20
N LYS A 86 -3.13 -3.23 23.16
CA LYS A 86 -4.33 -2.93 23.95
C LYS A 86 -5.48 -3.90 23.65
N GLU A 87 -5.68 -4.24 22.41
CA GLU A 87 -6.73 -5.18 21.96
C GLU A 87 -6.31 -6.65 22.08
N ASN A 88 -5.09 -6.94 22.56
CA ASN A 88 -4.47 -8.26 22.64
C ASN A 88 -4.41 -8.98 21.28
N ILE A 89 -4.28 -8.21 20.17
CA ILE A 89 -4.19 -8.75 18.82
C ILE A 89 -2.75 -9.19 18.53
N LYS A 90 -2.61 -10.43 18.04
CA LYS A 90 -1.32 -11.04 17.75
C LYS A 90 -0.63 -10.34 16.59
N HIS A 91 0.57 -9.83 16.83
CA HIS A 91 1.38 -9.15 15.85
C HIS A 91 2.87 -9.40 16.07
N SER A 92 3.69 -8.98 15.11
CA SER A 92 5.14 -9.03 15.22
C SER A 92 5.77 -7.83 14.50
N ILE A 93 6.90 -7.36 15.02
CA ILE A 93 7.60 -6.18 14.53
C ILE A 93 8.99 -6.58 14.05
N VAL A 94 9.41 -5.96 12.96
CA VAL A 94 10.76 -6.14 12.38
C VAL A 94 11.31 -4.76 12.04
N MET A 95 12.48 -4.43 12.54
CA MET A 95 13.28 -3.30 12.04
C MET A 95 13.84 -3.69 10.67
N SER A 96 13.48 -3.00 9.59
CA SER A 96 13.86 -3.37 8.21
C SER A 96 15.25 -2.91 7.79
N GLY A 97 15.93 -2.16 8.68
CA GLY A 97 17.24 -1.52 8.46
C GLY A 97 17.15 -0.01 8.22
N ARG A 98 15.94 0.54 7.88
CA ARG A 98 15.67 1.99 7.80
C ARG A 98 14.35 2.38 8.41
N GLY A 99 13.37 1.53 8.38
CA GLY A 99 12.03 1.72 8.92
C GLY A 99 11.55 0.43 9.55
N TYR A 100 10.24 0.28 9.70
CA TYR A 100 9.64 -0.83 10.42
C TYR A 100 8.62 -1.56 9.57
N HIS A 101 8.64 -2.88 9.67
CA HIS A 101 7.59 -3.75 9.17
C HIS A 101 6.75 -4.24 10.35
N LEU A 102 5.44 -4.14 10.29
CA LEU A 102 4.54 -4.71 11.27
C LEU A 102 3.62 -5.73 10.59
N TYR A 103 3.46 -6.88 11.22
CA TYR A 103 2.64 -7.99 10.74
C TYR A 103 1.53 -8.26 11.75
N VAL A 104 0.28 -8.03 11.36
CA VAL A 104 -0.91 -8.41 12.16
C VAL A 104 -1.30 -9.83 11.76
N HIS A 105 -1.23 -10.78 12.68
CA HIS A 105 -1.51 -12.18 12.39
C HIS A 105 -3.01 -12.47 12.35
N THR A 106 -3.43 -13.24 11.36
CA THR A 106 -4.82 -13.64 11.14
C THR A 106 -4.92 -15.16 11.06
N GLU A 107 -6.12 -15.70 11.22
CA GLU A 107 -6.36 -17.07 10.78
C GLU A 107 -6.06 -17.18 9.29
N PRO A 108 -5.48 -18.31 8.83
CA PRO A 108 -5.29 -18.53 7.41
C PRO A 108 -6.63 -18.48 6.69
N TYR A 109 -6.78 -17.52 5.79
CA TYR A 109 -8.02 -17.29 5.10
C TYR A 109 -7.82 -17.40 3.58
N SER A 110 -8.57 -18.33 2.97
CA SER A 110 -8.62 -18.47 1.52
C SER A 110 -9.88 -17.77 1.01
N VAL A 111 -9.69 -16.66 0.31
CA VAL A 111 -10.77 -15.82 -0.25
C VAL A 111 -10.67 -15.77 -1.76
N VAL A 112 -11.78 -15.51 -2.43
CA VAL A 112 -11.81 -15.34 -3.89
C VAL A 112 -11.04 -14.08 -4.29
N ASN A 113 -11.28 -12.94 -3.63
CA ASN A 113 -10.58 -11.70 -3.93
C ASN A 113 -9.52 -11.38 -2.88
N LYS A 114 -8.30 -11.91 -3.07
CA LYS A 114 -7.15 -11.69 -2.17
C LYS A 114 -6.81 -10.22 -1.99
N LYS A 115 -6.84 -9.45 -3.08
CA LYS A 115 -6.48 -8.03 -3.07
C LYS A 115 -7.41 -7.22 -2.18
N SER A 116 -8.71 -7.36 -2.39
CA SER A 116 -9.72 -6.65 -1.59
C SER A 116 -9.68 -7.05 -0.12
N CYS A 117 -9.51 -8.34 0.17
CA CYS A 117 -9.41 -8.83 1.55
C CYS A 117 -8.22 -8.21 2.29
N ILE A 118 -7.01 -8.24 1.68
CA ILE A 118 -5.81 -7.64 2.25
C ILE A 118 -6.00 -6.13 2.41
N TYR A 119 -6.50 -5.46 1.37
CA TYR A 119 -6.71 -4.02 1.36
C TYR A 119 -7.69 -3.57 2.46
N ASN A 120 -8.86 -4.18 2.55
CA ASN A 120 -9.86 -3.85 3.55
C ASN A 120 -9.33 -4.06 4.98
N GLY A 121 -8.60 -5.17 5.19
CA GLY A 121 -7.95 -5.43 6.47
C GLY A 121 -6.90 -4.38 6.84
N GLN A 122 -6.09 -3.93 5.87
CA GLN A 122 -5.11 -2.87 6.09
C GLN A 122 -5.80 -1.51 6.33
N MET A 123 -6.80 -1.17 5.51
CA MET A 123 -7.54 0.10 5.61
C MET A 123 -8.33 0.22 6.91
N TYR A 124 -8.78 -0.89 7.49
CA TYR A 124 -9.40 -0.88 8.82
C TYR A 124 -8.50 -0.21 9.87
N PHE A 125 -7.22 -0.59 9.93
CA PHE A 125 -6.27 0.01 10.88
C PHE A 125 -5.82 1.39 10.44
N ILE A 126 -5.55 1.60 9.16
CA ILE A 126 -5.10 2.89 8.61
C ILE A 126 -6.13 3.98 8.88
N SER A 127 -7.41 3.72 8.57
CA SER A 127 -8.47 4.70 8.79
C SER A 127 -8.75 4.94 10.27
N LYS A 128 -8.72 3.87 11.10
CA LYS A 128 -8.98 3.96 12.54
C LYS A 128 -7.92 4.77 13.29
N LEU A 129 -6.66 4.66 12.86
CA LEU A 129 -5.51 5.25 13.56
C LEU A 129 -4.86 6.41 12.79
N SER A 130 -5.39 6.74 11.61
CA SER A 130 -4.83 7.76 10.69
C SER A 130 -3.36 7.50 10.36
N LEU A 131 -3.00 6.21 10.10
CA LEU A 131 -1.63 5.80 9.86
C LEU A 131 -1.12 6.24 8.48
N ILE A 132 0.15 6.58 8.44
CA ILE A 132 0.90 6.80 7.19
C ILE A 132 1.82 5.60 6.97
N CYS A 133 1.56 4.80 5.93
CA CYS A 133 2.40 3.67 5.53
C CYS A 133 2.63 3.70 4.01
N ASP A 134 3.56 2.86 3.52
CA ASP A 134 3.82 2.76 2.08
C ASP A 134 2.55 2.28 1.34
N PRO A 135 1.95 3.10 0.45
CA PRO A 135 0.75 2.70 -0.29
C PRO A 135 0.98 1.55 -1.28
N GLN A 136 2.23 1.27 -1.67
CA GLN A 136 2.55 0.19 -2.61
C GLN A 136 2.32 -1.21 -2.02
N VAL A 137 2.24 -1.33 -0.69
CA VAL A 137 2.00 -2.62 -0.03
C VAL A 137 0.52 -2.93 0.12
N LEU A 138 -0.37 -1.95 -0.11
CA LEU A 138 -1.80 -2.11 0.15
C LEU A 138 -2.46 -3.06 -0.85
N GLY A 139 -3.17 -4.05 -0.31
CA GLY A 139 -3.88 -5.07 -1.07
C GLY A 139 -2.99 -5.88 -2.02
N ASN A 140 -1.72 -6.02 -1.76
CA ASN A 140 -0.79 -6.66 -2.68
C ASN A 140 -0.45 -8.12 -2.27
N PRO A 141 -1.05 -9.16 -2.88
CA PRO A 141 -0.75 -10.55 -2.56
C PRO A 141 0.65 -10.97 -3.04
N ALA A 142 1.25 -10.23 -3.97
CA ALA A 142 2.61 -10.44 -4.47
C ALA A 142 3.68 -9.69 -3.65
N GLN A 143 3.30 -9.07 -2.52
CA GLN A 143 4.23 -8.27 -1.72
C GLN A 143 5.37 -9.12 -1.15
N MET A 144 6.56 -8.53 -1.19
CA MET A 144 7.76 -9.12 -0.60
C MET A 144 8.25 -8.24 0.56
N ALA A 145 8.77 -8.88 1.60
CA ALA A 145 9.44 -8.22 2.70
C ALA A 145 10.88 -8.73 2.83
N ARG A 146 11.73 -7.92 3.42
CA ARG A 146 13.10 -8.30 3.74
C ARG A 146 13.11 -9.47 4.73
N VAL A 147 13.96 -10.45 4.47
CA VAL A 147 14.12 -11.60 5.38
C VAL A 147 14.80 -11.14 6.66
N PRO A 148 14.26 -11.44 7.85
CA PRO A 148 14.90 -11.14 9.13
C PRO A 148 16.30 -11.76 9.23
N ASN A 149 17.17 -11.06 9.94
CA ASN A 149 18.60 -11.36 10.12
C ASN A 149 19.44 -11.33 8.82
N THR A 150 18.95 -10.62 7.78
CA THR A 150 19.74 -10.30 6.60
C THR A 150 20.16 -8.84 6.61
N TYR A 151 21.33 -8.57 6.02
CA TYR A 151 21.91 -7.23 6.01
C TYR A 151 21.23 -6.31 5.00
N ASN A 152 20.83 -5.12 5.44
CA ASN A 152 20.31 -4.05 4.59
C ASN A 152 21.43 -3.09 4.21
N ILE A 153 21.96 -3.23 3.00
CA ILE A 153 23.09 -2.41 2.51
C ILE A 153 22.73 -0.92 2.51
N LYS A 154 21.47 -0.57 2.12
CA LYS A 154 21.03 0.84 2.06
C LYS A 154 20.87 1.49 3.43
N GLY A 155 20.56 0.73 4.45
CA GLY A 155 20.43 1.20 5.83
C GLY A 155 21.69 0.94 6.67
N SER A 156 22.67 0.21 6.13
CA SER A 156 23.90 -0.20 6.84
C SER A 156 23.63 -0.90 8.19
N ARG A 157 22.52 -1.69 8.23
CA ARG A 157 22.04 -2.41 9.41
C ARG A 157 21.46 -3.75 9.02
N PHE A 158 21.30 -4.64 9.99
CA PHE A 158 20.53 -5.86 9.80
C PHE A 158 19.02 -5.58 9.87
N CYS A 159 18.26 -6.33 9.10
CA CYS A 159 16.82 -6.45 9.30
C CYS A 159 16.62 -7.39 10.48
N ILE A 160 16.13 -6.90 11.62
CA ILE A 160 16.05 -7.69 12.84
C ILE A 160 14.61 -7.82 13.35
N PRO A 161 14.18 -9.03 13.78
CA PRO A 161 12.92 -9.18 14.51
C PRO A 161 13.08 -8.62 15.92
N LEU A 162 12.01 -8.05 16.46
CA LEU A 162 12.01 -7.42 17.79
C LEU A 162 11.05 -8.13 18.73
N THR A 163 11.45 -8.28 19.98
CA THR A 163 10.52 -8.57 21.07
C THR A 163 9.81 -7.29 21.52
N ASN A 164 8.73 -7.41 22.30
CA ASN A 164 8.04 -6.25 22.87
C ASN A 164 8.99 -5.34 23.66
N ASN A 165 9.81 -5.91 24.54
CA ASN A 165 10.76 -5.15 25.33
C ASN A 165 11.81 -4.42 24.49
N GLN A 166 12.28 -5.07 23.42
CA GLN A 166 13.24 -4.45 22.50
C GLN A 166 12.59 -3.32 21.67
N PHE A 167 11.32 -3.41 21.35
CA PHE A 167 10.63 -2.31 20.66
C PHE A 167 10.48 -1.09 21.59
N CYS A 168 10.26 -1.30 22.87
CA CYS A 168 10.10 -0.24 23.88
C CYS A 168 11.38 0.55 24.21
N ILE A 169 12.58 0.12 23.74
CA ILE A 169 13.83 0.88 24.00
C ILE A 169 13.94 2.15 23.15
N GLY A 170 13.02 2.37 22.21
CA GLY A 170 12.98 3.53 21.33
C GLY A 170 13.80 3.36 20.05
N ASP A 171 13.56 4.24 19.07
CA ASP A 171 14.09 4.14 17.73
C ASP A 171 15.64 4.08 17.68
N GLU A 172 16.31 4.95 18.41
CA GLU A 172 17.78 4.96 18.45
C GLU A 172 18.38 3.70 19.09
N GLY A 173 17.77 3.20 20.16
CA GLY A 173 18.18 1.94 20.79
C GLY A 173 17.98 0.73 19.84
N ILE A 174 16.90 0.71 19.07
CA ILE A 174 16.65 -0.32 18.06
C ILE A 174 17.65 -0.24 16.91
N LYS A 175 17.98 0.97 16.44
CA LYS A 175 18.99 1.19 15.40
C LYS A 175 20.36 0.72 15.84
N GLU A 176 20.70 0.88 17.12
CA GLU A 176 21.93 0.35 17.69
C GLU A 176 21.92 -1.19 17.72
N LEU A 177 20.82 -1.77 18.20
CA LEU A 177 20.63 -3.23 18.20
C LEU A 177 20.73 -3.84 16.79
N ALA A 178 20.28 -3.11 15.78
CA ALA A 178 20.29 -3.55 14.37
C ALA A 178 21.67 -3.52 13.70
N LYS A 179 22.73 -3.11 14.40
CA LYS A 179 24.11 -3.30 13.94
C LYS A 179 24.53 -4.77 13.88
N GLU A 180 23.84 -5.61 14.63
CA GLU A 180 24.05 -7.05 14.66
C GLU A 180 22.77 -7.83 14.35
N GLN A 181 22.91 -9.13 14.09
CA GLN A 181 21.77 -10.04 13.94
C GLN A 181 21.11 -10.27 15.31
N ASN A 182 19.79 -10.37 15.33
CA ASN A 182 19.00 -10.57 16.53
C ASN A 182 18.20 -11.88 16.47
N PHE A 183 18.71 -12.92 17.11
CA PHE A 183 18.08 -14.24 17.18
C PHE A 183 17.19 -14.36 18.42
N VAL A 184 15.99 -13.84 18.35
CA VAL A 184 14.99 -13.90 19.45
C VAL A 184 13.93 -14.96 19.17
N LYS A 185 13.41 -15.57 20.25
CA LYS A 185 12.36 -16.60 20.18
C LYS A 185 10.96 -15.98 20.24
N ASP A 186 10.74 -15.02 21.14
CA ASP A 186 9.42 -14.45 21.44
C ASP A 186 9.17 -13.17 20.63
N ILE A 187 8.96 -13.35 19.32
CA ILE A 187 8.70 -12.27 18.37
C ILE A 187 7.20 -11.94 18.24
N PHE A 188 6.33 -12.74 18.83
CA PHE A 188 4.89 -12.55 18.76
C PHE A 188 4.40 -11.82 20.00
N ILE A 189 3.63 -10.75 19.79
CA ILE A 189 3.04 -9.90 20.82
C ILE A 189 1.52 -10.06 20.69
N GLY A 190 0.83 -10.25 21.83
CA GLY A 190 -0.60 -10.55 21.86
C GLY A 190 -0.92 -11.99 21.47
N GLU A 191 -2.16 -12.41 21.68
CA GLU A 191 -2.60 -13.81 21.54
C GLU A 191 -3.69 -14.00 20.48
N LYS A 192 -4.63 -13.03 20.38
CA LYS A 192 -5.80 -13.12 19.49
C LYS A 192 -5.41 -12.91 18.05
N LEU A 193 -5.81 -13.82 17.18
CA LEU A 193 -5.72 -13.60 15.75
C LEU A 193 -6.77 -12.58 15.29
N PHE A 194 -6.40 -11.73 14.36
CA PHE A 194 -7.33 -10.76 13.80
C PHE A 194 -8.26 -11.45 12.80
N ASP A 195 -9.57 -11.23 12.95
CA ASP A 195 -10.57 -11.82 12.06
C ASP A 195 -10.79 -10.93 10.84
N LEU A 196 -10.44 -11.46 9.65
CA LEU A 196 -10.63 -10.78 8.35
C LEU A 196 -12.02 -11.00 7.76
N LYS A 197 -12.77 -12.03 8.18
CA LYS A 197 -14.06 -12.39 7.57
C LYS A 197 -15.08 -11.27 7.55
N PRO A 198 -15.26 -10.48 8.64
CA PRO A 198 -16.22 -9.38 8.62
C PRO A 198 -15.89 -8.27 7.61
N LEU A 199 -14.63 -8.20 7.15
CA LEU A 199 -14.16 -7.17 6.23
C LEU A 199 -14.22 -7.60 4.77
N ASP A 200 -14.34 -8.90 4.51
CA ASP A 200 -14.42 -9.46 3.15
C ASP A 200 -15.80 -9.21 2.51
N TYR A 201 -16.86 -9.26 3.30
CA TYR A 201 -18.25 -9.07 2.82
C TYR A 201 -18.56 -7.66 2.27
N LYS A 202 -17.68 -6.67 2.52
CA LYS A 202 -17.88 -5.32 1.95
C LYS A 202 -17.51 -5.22 0.48
N SER A 203 -16.90 -6.26 -0.11
CA SER A 203 -16.46 -6.25 -1.51
C SER A 203 -17.49 -6.78 -2.52
N GLU A 204 -18.58 -7.44 -2.06
CA GLU A 204 -19.63 -7.98 -2.94
C GLU A 204 -20.93 -7.18 -2.93
N LYS A 205 -21.06 -6.21 -2.04
CA LYS A 205 -22.20 -5.28 -2.14
C LYS A 205 -21.94 -4.32 -3.28
N GLU A 206 -22.89 -4.28 -4.21
CA GLU A 206 -23.14 -3.16 -5.11
C GLU A 206 -22.69 -1.88 -4.44
N ILE A 207 -21.95 -1.04 -5.15
CA ILE A 207 -21.57 0.28 -4.69
C ILE A 207 -22.83 0.88 -4.11
N ASP A 208 -22.92 0.97 -2.78
CA ASP A 208 -24.04 1.61 -2.13
C ASP A 208 -23.95 3.10 -2.48
N THR A 209 -24.61 3.44 -3.57
CA THR A 209 -24.72 4.82 -4.03
C THR A 209 -25.40 5.70 -3.00
N SER A 210 -26.07 5.11 -1.98
CA SER A 210 -26.72 5.85 -0.90
C SER A 210 -25.72 6.59 0.02
N ILE A 211 -24.45 6.15 0.08
CA ILE A 211 -23.39 6.90 0.78
C ILE A 211 -23.13 8.26 0.10
N PHE A 212 -23.55 8.40 -1.16
CA PHE A 212 -23.43 9.61 -1.95
C PHE A 212 -24.71 10.48 -1.91
N GLU A 213 -25.79 10.02 -1.24
CA GLU A 213 -27.11 10.69 -1.25
C GLU A 213 -27.35 11.71 -0.12
N THR A 214 -26.37 12.00 0.74
CA THR A 214 -26.60 12.88 1.90
C THR A 214 -26.21 14.34 1.72
N ASP A 215 -26.00 14.83 0.49
CA ASP A 215 -25.98 16.26 0.26
C ASP A 215 -26.93 16.60 -0.90
N ASN A 216 -28.17 16.93 -0.53
CA ASN A 216 -29.10 17.64 -1.40
C ASN A 216 -28.53 19.04 -1.66
N ASP A 217 -27.79 19.19 -2.75
CA ASP A 217 -27.54 20.49 -3.29
C ASP A 217 -27.99 20.58 -4.74
N ALA A 218 -28.75 21.62 -4.98
CA ALA A 218 -29.44 21.92 -6.21
C ALA A 218 -28.50 21.87 -7.42
N GLY A 219 -28.92 21.14 -8.45
CA GLY A 219 -28.20 20.99 -9.69
C GLY A 219 -27.88 22.33 -10.36
N CYS A 220 -26.62 22.73 -10.23
CA CYS A 220 -25.98 23.58 -11.20
C CYS A 220 -25.15 22.64 -12.09
N GLU A 221 -25.49 22.51 -13.37
CA GLU A 221 -24.64 21.88 -14.37
C GLU A 221 -23.36 22.72 -14.48
N ILE A 222 -22.38 22.40 -13.63
CA ILE A 222 -21.05 23.03 -13.71
C ILE A 222 -20.38 22.43 -14.93
N ASP A 223 -20.13 23.26 -15.93
CA ASP A 223 -19.36 22.88 -17.13
C ASP A 223 -17.86 22.67 -16.76
N TYR A 224 -17.60 21.55 -16.07
CA TYR A 224 -16.29 21.15 -15.57
C TYR A 224 -15.25 21.03 -16.70
N PHE A 225 -15.72 20.73 -17.92
CA PHE A 225 -14.84 20.49 -19.05
C PHE A 225 -14.30 21.80 -19.64
N ASN A 226 -15.13 22.82 -19.83
CA ASN A 226 -14.70 24.07 -20.45
C ASN A 226 -13.73 24.88 -19.62
N HIS A 227 -13.79 24.76 -18.30
CA HIS A 227 -12.87 25.44 -17.38
C HIS A 227 -11.54 24.72 -17.16
N ALA A 228 -11.44 23.43 -17.52
CA ALA A 228 -10.21 22.68 -17.33
C ALA A 228 -9.07 23.14 -18.28
N PRO A 229 -7.79 23.06 -17.87
CA PRO A 229 -6.66 23.34 -18.71
C PRO A 229 -6.53 22.28 -19.81
N ASN A 230 -5.86 22.61 -20.91
CA ASN A 230 -5.77 21.75 -22.09
C ASN A 230 -5.19 20.36 -21.78
N CYS A 231 -4.23 20.25 -20.86
CA CYS A 231 -3.68 18.95 -20.45
C CYS A 231 -4.76 18.03 -19.84
N ILE A 232 -5.59 18.57 -18.94
CA ILE A 232 -6.70 17.81 -18.33
C ILE A 232 -7.76 17.44 -19.39
N LYS A 233 -8.11 18.41 -20.28
CA LYS A 233 -9.04 18.14 -21.38
C LYS A 233 -8.55 17.00 -22.30
N GLN A 234 -7.26 16.97 -22.62
CA GLN A 234 -6.67 15.91 -23.46
C GLN A 234 -6.70 14.56 -22.75
N MET A 235 -6.37 14.52 -21.43
CA MET A 235 -6.41 13.30 -20.65
C MET A 235 -7.84 12.73 -20.55
N LEU A 236 -8.85 13.56 -20.37
CA LEU A 236 -10.26 13.16 -20.33
C LEU A 236 -10.75 12.66 -21.70
N LYS A 237 -10.41 13.36 -22.79
CA LYS A 237 -10.82 12.96 -24.15
C LYS A 237 -10.26 11.60 -24.58
N ASN A 238 -9.16 11.16 -23.98
CA ASN A 238 -8.51 9.90 -24.35
C ASN A 238 -9.30 8.66 -23.87
N GLY A 239 -10.29 8.80 -22.98
CA GLY A 239 -11.07 7.70 -22.39
C GLY A 239 -10.22 6.60 -21.72
N ASN A 240 -9.07 6.31 -22.31
CA ASN A 240 -8.12 5.28 -21.88
C ASN A 240 -6.97 5.87 -21.03
N ALA A 241 -7.27 6.84 -20.17
CA ALA A 241 -6.28 7.50 -19.33
C ALA A 241 -5.45 6.51 -18.50
N GLY A 242 -4.12 6.62 -18.55
CA GLY A 242 -3.18 5.83 -17.77
C GLY A 242 -3.25 6.16 -16.28
N TRP A 243 -2.54 5.39 -15.43
CA TRP A 243 -2.56 5.62 -13.97
C TRP A 243 -2.16 7.05 -13.58
N LYS A 244 -1.09 7.59 -14.17
CA LYS A 244 -0.62 8.96 -13.91
C LYS A 244 -1.60 10.03 -14.40
N GLU A 245 -2.23 9.81 -15.55
CA GLU A 245 -3.23 10.75 -16.10
C GLU A 245 -4.45 10.83 -15.18
N ARG A 246 -4.98 9.69 -14.74
CA ARG A 246 -6.10 9.65 -13.77
C ARG A 246 -5.73 10.32 -12.44
N PHE A 247 -4.51 10.09 -11.97
CA PHE A 247 -3.96 10.76 -10.78
C PHE A 247 -4.00 12.28 -10.93
N LEU A 248 -3.55 12.81 -12.07
CA LEU A 248 -3.55 14.26 -12.36
C LEU A 248 -4.97 14.82 -12.50
N ILE A 249 -5.88 14.09 -13.14
CA ILE A 249 -7.30 14.49 -13.27
C ILE A 249 -7.93 14.65 -11.89
N ILE A 250 -7.78 13.66 -11.02
CA ILE A 250 -8.37 13.68 -9.67
C ILE A 250 -7.79 14.82 -8.84
N LEU A 251 -6.47 15.01 -8.83
CA LEU A 251 -5.83 16.11 -8.09
C LEU A 251 -6.30 17.46 -8.59
N TYR A 252 -6.38 17.65 -9.91
CA TYR A 252 -6.83 18.91 -10.49
C TYR A 252 -8.23 19.30 -9.98
N TYR A 253 -9.22 18.43 -10.16
CA TYR A 253 -10.59 18.76 -9.77
C TYR A 253 -10.75 18.89 -8.24
N ARG A 254 -10.10 18.04 -7.46
CA ARG A 254 -10.08 18.18 -6.00
C ARG A 254 -9.51 19.54 -5.56
N ASP A 255 -8.37 19.93 -6.13
CA ASP A 255 -7.70 21.18 -5.75
C ASP A 255 -8.46 22.42 -6.27
N MET A 256 -9.32 22.24 -7.28
CA MET A 256 -10.31 23.22 -7.72
C MET A 256 -11.56 23.29 -6.83
N GLY A 257 -11.65 22.48 -5.79
CA GLY A 257 -12.74 22.48 -4.82
C GLY A 257 -13.93 21.56 -5.17
N TYR A 258 -13.80 20.71 -6.20
CA TYR A 258 -14.84 19.73 -6.53
C TYR A 258 -14.92 18.66 -5.44
N SER A 259 -16.14 18.29 -5.06
CA SER A 259 -16.39 17.21 -4.12
C SER A 259 -15.99 15.86 -4.71
N ARG A 260 -15.81 14.84 -3.86
CA ARG A 260 -15.50 13.49 -4.30
C ARG A 260 -16.56 12.92 -5.24
N LYS A 261 -17.85 13.26 -5.00
CA LYS A 261 -18.98 12.85 -5.85
C LYS A 261 -18.91 13.47 -7.25
N GLU A 262 -18.59 14.76 -7.35
CA GLU A 262 -18.44 15.43 -8.64
C GLU A 262 -17.27 14.86 -9.44
N VAL A 263 -16.13 14.61 -8.79
CA VAL A 263 -14.97 14.00 -9.46
C VAL A 263 -15.27 12.57 -9.88
N PHE A 264 -16.04 11.81 -9.09
CA PHE A 264 -16.53 10.49 -9.47
C PHE A 264 -17.36 10.55 -10.76
N ASN A 265 -18.32 11.47 -10.84
CA ASN A 265 -19.17 11.64 -12.03
C ASN A 265 -18.34 12.04 -13.26
N ILE A 266 -17.39 12.96 -13.11
CA ILE A 266 -16.47 13.37 -14.17
C ILE A 266 -15.68 12.17 -14.72
N LEU A 267 -15.17 11.31 -13.83
CA LEU A 267 -14.43 10.11 -14.23
C LEU A 267 -15.35 9.09 -14.93
N GLN A 268 -16.56 8.91 -14.45
CA GLN A 268 -17.54 8.00 -15.01
C GLN A 268 -17.95 8.39 -16.44
N GLU A 269 -18.16 9.67 -16.68
CA GLU A 269 -18.57 10.20 -17.97
C GLU A 269 -17.47 10.19 -19.04
N ASN A 270 -16.19 10.23 -18.62
CA ASN A 270 -15.07 10.48 -19.54
C ASN A 270 -14.06 9.32 -19.65
N LEU A 271 -14.14 8.30 -18.78
CA LEU A 271 -13.23 7.17 -18.86
C LEU A 271 -13.93 5.93 -19.41
N ASP A 272 -13.17 5.12 -20.15
CA ASP A 272 -13.60 3.79 -20.54
C ASP A 272 -13.95 2.96 -19.29
N GLU A 273 -14.94 2.09 -19.38
CA GLU A 273 -15.47 1.31 -18.26
C GLU A 273 -14.39 0.61 -17.43
N ASN A 274 -13.43 -0.02 -18.09
CA ASN A 274 -12.31 -0.69 -17.39
C ASN A 274 -11.40 0.29 -16.63
N LYS A 275 -11.17 1.49 -17.18
CA LYS A 275 -10.34 2.51 -16.53
C LYS A 275 -11.09 3.18 -15.39
N PHE A 276 -12.37 3.41 -15.56
CA PHE A 276 -13.24 3.88 -14.50
C PHE A 276 -13.31 2.90 -13.34
N LYS A 277 -13.51 1.61 -13.60
CA LYS A 277 -13.46 0.55 -12.57
C LYS A 277 -12.15 0.57 -11.78
N HIS A 278 -11.01 0.79 -12.43
CA HIS A 278 -9.72 0.93 -11.74
C HIS A 278 -9.61 2.17 -10.83
N CYS A 279 -10.34 3.23 -11.11
CA CYS A 279 -10.36 4.43 -10.26
C CYS A 279 -11.26 4.25 -9.03
N VAL A 280 -12.37 3.53 -9.19
CA VAL A 280 -13.52 3.57 -8.30
C VAL A 280 -13.76 2.24 -7.59
N HIS A 281 -13.74 1.09 -8.30
CA HIS A 281 -13.96 -0.24 -7.70
C HIS A 281 -12.87 -0.65 -6.72
N GLU A 282 -11.68 -0.15 -6.90
CA GLU A 282 -10.63 -0.34 -5.91
C GLU A 282 -10.66 0.77 -4.85
N GLU A 283 -11.59 1.74 -4.92
CA GLU A 283 -11.68 2.98 -4.11
C GLU A 283 -10.34 3.71 -3.93
N ARG A 284 -9.28 3.14 -4.55
CA ARG A 284 -7.89 3.36 -4.20
C ARG A 284 -7.40 4.71 -4.67
N GLN A 285 -7.73 5.10 -5.90
CA GLN A 285 -7.15 6.31 -6.44
C GLN A 285 -7.96 7.54 -6.01
N LEU A 286 -9.27 7.49 -6.14
CA LEU A 286 -10.15 8.62 -5.81
C LEU A 286 -10.15 8.90 -4.30
N GLN A 287 -10.46 7.91 -3.47
CA GLN A 287 -10.51 8.07 -2.02
C GLN A 287 -9.14 8.40 -1.44
N TYR A 288 -8.09 7.70 -1.90
CA TYR A 288 -6.71 7.96 -1.50
C TYR A 288 -6.33 9.41 -1.76
N LEU A 289 -6.57 9.93 -2.97
CA LEU A 289 -6.18 11.30 -3.32
C LEU A 289 -7.00 12.36 -2.58
N PHE A 290 -8.25 12.08 -2.25
CA PHE A 290 -9.06 12.98 -1.41
C PHE A 290 -8.63 12.98 0.05
N SER A 291 -7.99 11.94 0.56
CA SER A 291 -7.43 11.89 1.92
C SER A 291 -6.02 12.49 2.04
N ARG A 292 -5.34 12.75 0.91
CA ARG A 292 -3.93 13.21 0.86
C ARG A 292 -3.84 14.70 0.58
N HIS A 293 -4.02 15.51 1.63
CA HIS A 293 -3.91 16.98 1.55
C HIS A 293 -2.47 17.47 1.30
N ASP A 294 -1.47 16.63 1.49
CA ASP A 294 -0.05 16.88 1.18
C ASP A 294 0.29 16.77 -0.31
N LEU A 295 -0.57 16.10 -1.09
CA LEU A 295 -0.43 16.02 -2.54
C LEU A 295 -1.25 17.14 -3.19
N THR A 296 -0.63 17.90 -4.09
CA THR A 296 -1.30 18.95 -4.86
C THR A 296 -1.10 18.73 -6.34
N PHE A 297 -1.99 19.30 -7.14
CA PHE A 297 -1.83 19.30 -8.59
C PHE A 297 -0.53 19.99 -8.97
N PRO A 298 0.38 19.35 -9.73
CA PRO A 298 1.71 19.89 -9.99
C PRO A 298 1.66 21.14 -10.90
N CYS A 299 2.69 22.00 -10.80
CA CYS A 299 2.83 23.15 -11.68
C CYS A 299 2.98 22.74 -13.16
N CYS A 300 2.69 23.68 -14.07
CA CYS A 300 2.75 23.45 -15.52
C CYS A 300 4.10 22.91 -15.99
N ASP A 301 5.21 23.42 -15.45
CA ASP A 301 6.56 22.99 -15.84
C ASP A 301 6.78 21.50 -15.55
N LYS A 302 6.28 21.03 -14.40
CA LYS A 302 6.37 19.61 -14.04
C LYS A 302 5.51 18.73 -14.94
N ILE A 303 4.30 19.17 -15.31
CA ILE A 303 3.40 18.45 -16.21
C ILE A 303 4.00 18.36 -17.64
N ILE A 304 4.68 19.42 -18.07
CA ILE A 304 5.40 19.45 -19.36
C ILE A 304 6.60 18.50 -19.33
N GLN A 305 7.40 18.58 -18.26
CA GLN A 305 8.56 17.70 -18.07
C GLN A 305 8.18 16.22 -18.05
N ASP A 306 7.03 15.88 -17.45
CA ASP A 306 6.50 14.53 -17.40
C ASP A 306 5.80 14.09 -18.70
N GLY A 307 5.76 14.95 -19.73
CA GLY A 307 5.23 14.64 -21.06
C GLY A 307 3.71 14.71 -21.20
N PHE A 308 2.99 15.23 -20.20
CA PHE A 308 1.52 15.32 -20.19
C PHE A 308 0.97 16.61 -20.79
N CYS A 309 1.82 17.56 -21.15
CA CYS A 309 1.41 18.83 -21.75
C CYS A 309 2.47 19.36 -22.72
N THR A 310 2.03 20.02 -23.80
CA THR A 310 2.91 20.68 -24.77
C THR A 310 3.32 22.09 -24.38
N GLY A 311 2.85 22.62 -23.26
CA GLY A 311 3.20 23.95 -22.75
C GLY A 311 2.46 25.14 -23.39
N LYS A 312 1.61 24.89 -24.37
CA LYS A 312 0.90 25.98 -25.10
C LYS A 312 -0.58 26.04 -24.70
N CYS A 313 -0.90 26.59 -23.53
CA CYS A 313 -2.30 26.84 -23.20
C CYS A 313 -2.50 28.21 -22.54
N LYS A 314 -3.74 28.74 -22.64
CA LYS A 314 -4.13 30.03 -22.04
C LYS A 314 -4.03 30.03 -20.51
N ASN A 315 -4.01 28.86 -19.88
CA ASN A 315 -3.94 28.64 -18.44
C ASN A 315 -2.53 28.32 -17.94
N TYR A 316 -1.50 28.47 -18.78
CA TYR A 316 -0.11 28.27 -18.37
C TYR A 316 0.23 29.16 -17.18
N ASN A 317 0.72 28.58 -16.10
CA ASN A 317 1.03 29.23 -14.81
C ASN A 317 -0.14 30.00 -14.14
N LYS A 318 -1.40 29.84 -14.61
CA LYS A 318 -2.58 30.38 -13.94
C LYS A 318 -3.25 29.37 -13.01
N VAL A 319 -2.83 28.11 -13.08
CA VAL A 319 -3.41 27.04 -12.29
C VAL A 319 -2.77 27.03 -10.92
N ILE A 320 -3.48 27.65 -9.99
CA ILE A 320 -3.52 27.38 -8.57
C ILE A 320 -2.26 27.71 -7.76
N TYR A 321 -2.20 28.94 -7.27
CA TYR A 321 -1.74 29.21 -5.91
C TYR A 321 -2.79 30.11 -5.24
N LYS A 322 -3.69 29.48 -4.52
CA LYS A 322 -4.45 30.14 -3.44
C LYS A 322 -4.04 29.53 -2.14
#